data_276963a776d8313365ae1a4cc2982bf2
#
_entry.id   276963a776d8313365ae1a4cc2982bf2
#
_cell.length_a   1.000
_cell.length_b   1.000
_cell.length_c   1.000
_cell.angle_alpha   90.00
_cell.angle_beta   90.00
_cell.angle_gamma   90.00
#
_symmetry.space_group_name_H-M   'P 1'
#
loop_
_entity.id
_entity.type
_entity.pdbx_description
1 polymer ?
#
loop_
_entity_poly.entity_id
_entity_poly.type
_entity_poly.pdbx_seq_one_letter_code
_entity_poly.pdbx_strand_id
1 'polypeptide(L)'
;WQADPSAFKKRVNEYLSIAWKHHIKTIFVFFDDGWNESYHAGKQPAPKTGIHNSGWVQDPGKLIYDEPLLTDTLERYVKDILRSFKNDQRILMWDLYNEPGNSDHNEKSLPLLKQAFHWAHQSNPSQPVTAGVYAEDLTDFNHFQLTHSDIITYHNYGDEKEQQKAIDSLKKYG
;
A
#
# COMPACT_ATOMS: atom_id res chain seq x y z
N TRP A 1 -10.61 9.81 -4.45
CA TRP A 1 -9.96 11.09 -4.20
C TRP A 1 -10.14 12.04 -5.38
N GLN A 2 -9.85 11.65 -6.60
CA GLN A 2 -9.82 12.52 -7.78
C GLN A 2 -11.12 13.34 -7.98
N ALA A 3 -12.29 12.75 -7.77
CA ALA A 3 -13.58 13.42 -7.95
C ALA A 3 -13.85 14.50 -6.88
N ASP A 4 -13.45 14.24 -5.63
CA ASP A 4 -13.63 15.17 -4.51
C ASP A 4 -12.59 14.91 -3.42
N PRO A 5 -11.42 15.56 -3.48
CA PRO A 5 -10.35 15.40 -2.48
C PRO A 5 -10.78 15.77 -1.05
N SER A 6 -11.65 16.77 -0.90
CA SER A 6 -12.11 17.21 0.42
C SER A 6 -13.03 16.20 1.07
N ALA A 7 -14.00 15.67 0.33
CA ALA A 7 -14.89 14.62 0.83
C ALA A 7 -14.11 13.32 1.12
N PHE A 8 -13.11 12.99 0.30
CA PHE A 8 -12.24 11.84 0.56
C PHE A 8 -11.49 12.00 1.89
N LYS A 9 -10.80 13.11 2.11
CA LYS A 9 -10.09 13.41 3.36
C LYS A 9 -11.02 13.44 4.58
N LYS A 10 -12.23 13.94 4.42
CA LYS A 10 -13.25 13.91 5.48
C LYS A 10 -13.57 12.47 5.88
N ARG A 11 -13.79 11.55 4.92
CA ARG A 11 -14.05 10.13 5.20
C ARG A 11 -12.84 9.44 5.87
N VAL A 12 -11.63 9.74 5.41
CA VAL A 12 -10.40 9.25 6.07
C VAL A 12 -10.36 9.71 7.53
N ASN A 13 -10.61 10.98 7.78
CA ASN A 13 -10.62 11.53 9.14
C ASN A 13 -11.72 10.90 10.03
N GLU A 14 -12.90 10.67 9.48
CA GLU A 14 -14.00 9.98 10.18
C GLU A 14 -13.61 8.54 10.56
N TYR A 15 -13.04 7.79 9.60
CA TYR A 15 -12.52 6.44 9.84
C TYR A 15 -11.46 6.43 10.94
N LEU A 16 -10.44 7.27 10.83
CA LEU A 16 -9.38 7.40 11.83
C LEU A 16 -9.95 7.74 13.22
N SER A 17 -10.98 8.56 13.29
CA SER A 17 -11.62 8.93 14.55
C SER A 17 -12.39 7.77 15.16
N ILE A 18 -13.05 6.93 14.35
CA ILE A 18 -13.74 5.73 14.82
C ILE A 18 -12.73 4.71 15.32
N ALA A 19 -11.70 4.39 14.54
CA ALA A 19 -10.65 3.44 14.93
C ALA A 19 -9.97 3.87 16.24
N TRP A 20 -9.65 5.16 16.36
CA TRP A 20 -9.02 5.71 17.56
C TRP A 20 -9.86 5.58 18.83
N LYS A 21 -11.19 5.74 18.73
CA LYS A 21 -12.10 5.51 19.87
C LYS A 21 -12.05 4.06 20.37
N HIS A 22 -11.67 3.13 19.53
CA HIS A 22 -11.49 1.72 19.87
C HIS A 22 -10.03 1.34 20.17
N HIS A 23 -9.14 2.34 20.36
CA HIS A 23 -7.71 2.15 20.61
C HIS A 23 -6.98 1.41 19.47
N ILE A 24 -7.45 1.57 18.23
CA ILE A 24 -6.86 0.98 17.03
C ILE A 24 -6.11 2.08 16.28
N LYS A 25 -4.83 1.87 16.03
CA LYS A 25 -4.04 2.65 15.10
C LYS A 25 -4.16 2.04 13.70
N THR A 26 -4.11 2.90 12.70
CA THR A 26 -4.31 2.52 11.30
C THR A 26 -2.99 2.41 10.57
N ILE A 27 -2.77 1.35 9.81
CA ILE A 27 -1.81 1.29 8.71
C ILE A 27 -2.58 1.74 7.47
N PHE A 28 -2.15 2.85 6.86
CA PHE A 28 -2.82 3.38 5.67
C PHE A 28 -2.12 2.86 4.42
N VAL A 29 -2.85 2.15 3.58
CA VAL A 29 -2.37 1.59 2.32
C VAL A 29 -2.76 2.51 1.16
N PHE A 30 -1.80 2.85 0.28
CA PHE A 30 -2.07 3.70 -0.89
C PHE A 30 -2.45 2.90 -2.11
N PHE A 31 -1.63 1.91 -2.50
CA PHE A 31 -1.81 1.12 -3.72
C PHE A 31 -1.86 -0.37 -3.41
N ASP A 32 -2.45 -1.15 -4.31
CA ASP A 32 -2.63 -2.60 -4.13
C ASP A 32 -2.63 -3.31 -5.49
N ASP A 33 -1.82 -4.35 -5.67
CA ASP A 33 -1.84 -5.21 -6.86
C ASP A 33 -2.65 -6.49 -6.63
N GLY A 34 -3.21 -6.68 -5.43
CA GLY A 34 -3.92 -7.90 -5.06
C GLY A 34 -5.34 -7.98 -5.61
N TRP A 35 -5.73 -9.18 -6.07
CA TRP A 35 -7.08 -9.70 -6.28
C TRP A 35 -7.82 -9.20 -7.52
N ASN A 36 -8.90 -8.42 -7.36
CA ASN A 36 -9.82 -8.16 -8.48
C ASN A 36 -9.35 -7.01 -9.36
N GLU A 37 -9.28 -7.25 -10.66
CA GLU A 37 -8.94 -6.24 -11.67
C GLU A 37 -10.10 -5.26 -11.95
N SER A 38 -11.30 -5.51 -11.42
CA SER A 38 -12.50 -4.71 -11.68
C SER A 38 -12.54 -3.43 -10.86
N TYR A 39 -11.50 -2.60 -10.96
CA TYR A 39 -11.44 -1.33 -10.25
C TYR A 39 -12.35 -0.28 -10.91
N HIS A 40 -13.13 0.40 -10.08
CA HIS A 40 -14.01 1.49 -10.50
C HIS A 40 -14.37 2.39 -9.30
N ALA A 41 -14.72 3.63 -9.58
CA ALA A 41 -15.23 4.52 -8.54
C ALA A 41 -16.61 4.05 -8.04
N GLY A 42 -16.87 4.22 -6.74
CA GLY A 42 -18.17 3.93 -6.14
C GLY A 42 -18.19 2.67 -5.28
N LYS A 43 -19.33 1.97 -5.27
CA LYS A 43 -19.49 0.77 -4.44
C LYS A 43 -18.66 -0.39 -4.98
N GLN A 44 -17.80 -0.90 -4.14
CA GLN A 44 -16.95 -2.05 -4.47
C GLN A 44 -17.74 -3.37 -4.43
N PRO A 45 -17.22 -4.45 -5.06
CA PRO A 45 -17.84 -5.77 -5.02
C PRO A 45 -18.07 -6.24 -3.58
N ALA A 46 -19.21 -6.90 -3.34
CA ALA A 46 -19.46 -7.52 -2.05
C ALA A 46 -18.52 -8.71 -1.82
N PRO A 47 -17.92 -8.87 -0.63
CA PRO A 47 -17.07 -10.01 -0.35
C PRO A 47 -17.88 -11.31 -0.38
N LYS A 48 -17.26 -12.39 -0.88
CA LYS A 48 -17.82 -13.74 -0.91
C LYS A 48 -17.39 -14.47 0.35
N THR A 49 -18.37 -14.98 1.12
CA THR A 49 -18.08 -15.71 2.37
C THR A 49 -17.13 -16.89 2.12
N GLY A 50 -16.10 -16.99 2.95
CA GLY A 50 -15.10 -18.06 2.87
C GLY A 50 -14.06 -17.92 1.75
N ILE A 51 -14.08 -16.82 1.00
CA ILE A 51 -13.05 -16.51 0.00
C ILE A 51 -12.26 -15.31 0.48
N HIS A 52 -10.96 -15.54 0.73
CA HIS A 52 -10.02 -14.53 1.21
C HIS A 52 -9.98 -13.33 0.25
N ASN A 53 -10.07 -12.13 0.80
CA ASN A 53 -9.98 -10.84 0.10
C ASN A 53 -10.86 -10.70 -1.17
N SER A 54 -11.95 -11.46 -1.27
CA SER A 54 -12.79 -11.51 -2.47
C SER A 54 -13.51 -10.21 -2.83
N GLY A 55 -13.54 -9.24 -1.93
CA GLY A 55 -14.07 -7.90 -2.18
C GLY A 55 -13.00 -6.84 -2.44
N TRP A 56 -11.71 -7.22 -2.39
CA TRP A 56 -10.62 -6.29 -2.64
C TRP A 56 -10.43 -6.07 -4.13
N VAL A 57 -9.96 -4.87 -4.47
CA VAL A 57 -9.81 -4.41 -5.84
C VAL A 57 -8.46 -3.73 -5.98
N GLN A 58 -7.76 -4.06 -7.05
CA GLN A 58 -6.49 -3.43 -7.38
C GLN A 58 -6.64 -1.91 -7.52
N ASP A 59 -5.63 -1.16 -7.11
CA ASP A 59 -5.54 0.27 -7.31
C ASP A 59 -4.06 0.69 -7.46
N PRO A 60 -3.66 1.34 -8.57
CA PRO A 60 -4.44 1.83 -9.70
C PRO A 60 -4.78 0.76 -10.75
N GLY A 61 -4.36 -0.49 -10.57
CA GLY A 61 -4.52 -1.56 -11.53
C GLY A 61 -3.68 -1.37 -12.80
N LYS A 62 -3.91 -2.23 -13.81
CA LYS A 62 -3.08 -2.30 -15.03
C LYS A 62 -3.17 -1.07 -15.93
N LEU A 63 -4.17 -0.20 -15.77
CA LEU A 63 -4.29 1.06 -16.54
C LEU A 63 -3.04 1.95 -16.44
N ILE A 64 -2.33 1.90 -15.33
CA ILE A 64 -1.11 2.70 -15.14
C ILE A 64 -0.03 2.42 -16.18
N TYR A 65 -0.05 1.24 -16.80
CA TYR A 65 0.97 0.86 -17.78
C TYR A 65 0.73 1.53 -19.15
N ASP A 66 -0.53 1.85 -19.46
CA ASP A 66 -0.95 2.38 -20.76
C ASP A 66 -1.24 3.89 -20.70
N GLU A 67 -1.43 4.46 -19.51
CA GLU A 67 -1.83 5.85 -19.31
C GLU A 67 -0.80 6.63 -18.48
N PRO A 68 0.28 7.14 -19.08
CA PRO A 68 1.34 7.88 -18.36
C PRO A 68 0.82 9.09 -17.55
N LEU A 69 -0.24 9.75 -18.01
CA LEU A 69 -0.86 10.89 -17.31
C LEU A 69 -1.50 10.49 -15.98
N LEU A 70 -1.79 9.21 -15.77
CA LEU A 70 -2.30 8.71 -14.50
C LEU A 70 -1.27 8.90 -13.39
N THR A 71 0.00 8.77 -13.69
CA THR A 71 1.11 8.96 -12.75
C THR A 71 1.06 10.33 -12.06
N ASP A 72 0.79 11.40 -12.80
CA ASP A 72 0.68 12.76 -12.22
C ASP A 72 -0.51 12.87 -11.26
N THR A 73 -1.58 12.14 -11.56
CA THR A 73 -2.76 12.10 -10.69
C THR A 73 -2.46 11.33 -9.41
N LEU A 74 -1.75 10.21 -9.50
CA LEU A 74 -1.34 9.41 -8.34
C LEU A 74 -0.34 10.18 -7.47
N GLU A 75 0.61 10.90 -8.07
CA GLU A 75 1.52 11.78 -7.33
C GLU A 75 0.77 12.80 -6.49
N ARG A 76 -0.20 13.50 -7.12
CA ARG A 76 -1.02 14.49 -6.41
C ARG A 76 -1.82 13.85 -5.28
N TYR A 77 -2.39 12.65 -5.51
CA TYR A 77 -3.14 11.91 -4.52
C TYR A 77 -2.27 11.56 -3.31
N VAL A 78 -1.14 10.90 -3.53
CA VAL A 78 -0.22 10.48 -2.46
C VAL A 78 0.26 11.70 -1.66
N LYS A 79 0.74 12.73 -2.34
CA LYS A 79 1.24 13.94 -1.69
C LYS A 79 0.15 14.70 -0.92
N ASP A 80 -1.08 14.78 -1.45
CA ASP A 80 -2.19 15.47 -0.75
C ASP A 80 -2.56 14.73 0.54
N ILE A 81 -2.66 13.40 0.51
CA ILE A 81 -2.99 12.60 1.69
C ILE A 81 -1.85 12.65 2.71
N LEU A 82 -0.62 12.41 2.30
CA LEU A 82 0.52 12.48 3.22
C LEU A 82 0.63 13.85 3.88
N ARG A 83 0.57 14.94 3.13
CA ARG A 83 0.64 16.29 3.69
C ARG A 83 -0.51 16.62 4.65
N SER A 84 -1.69 16.08 4.39
CA SER A 84 -2.87 16.31 5.23
C SER A 84 -2.78 15.56 6.57
N PHE A 85 -2.13 14.40 6.61
CA PHE A 85 -2.12 13.51 7.77
C PHE A 85 -0.71 13.17 8.29
N LYS A 86 0.36 13.78 7.77
CA LYS A 86 1.76 13.44 8.07
C LYS A 86 2.16 13.47 9.54
N ASN A 87 1.40 14.13 10.41
CA ASN A 87 1.64 14.21 11.85
C ASN A 87 0.50 13.60 12.67
N ASP A 88 -0.39 12.85 12.03
CA ASP A 88 -1.56 12.28 12.68
C ASP A 88 -1.18 11.03 13.46
N GLN A 89 -1.22 11.09 14.79
CA GLN A 89 -0.84 9.97 15.68
C GLN A 89 -1.77 8.75 15.62
N ARG A 90 -2.92 8.87 14.94
CA ARG A 90 -3.85 7.77 14.70
C ARG A 90 -3.34 6.83 13.60
N ILE A 91 -2.43 7.33 12.75
CA ILE A 91 -1.76 6.54 11.72
C ILE A 91 -0.45 5.99 12.30
N LEU A 92 -0.31 4.67 12.26
CA LEU A 92 0.86 3.96 12.76
C LEU A 92 2.01 4.04 11.75
N MET A 93 1.71 3.73 10.50
CA MET A 93 2.65 3.78 9.37
C MET A 93 1.88 3.92 8.04
N TRP A 94 2.62 4.22 6.99
CA TRP A 94 2.13 4.28 5.63
C TRP A 94 2.65 3.07 4.85
N ASP A 95 1.75 2.23 4.36
CA ASP A 95 2.06 1.21 3.38
C ASP A 95 1.86 1.81 1.99
N LEU A 96 2.96 2.05 1.29
CA LEU A 96 2.92 2.76 0.02
C LEU A 96 2.39 1.88 -1.11
N TYR A 97 2.57 0.57 -1.00
CA TYR A 97 2.09 -0.36 -2.00
C TYR A 97 1.96 -1.77 -1.40
N ASN A 98 0.74 -2.23 -1.25
CA ASN A 98 0.46 -3.59 -0.82
C ASN A 98 0.75 -4.58 -1.95
N GLU A 99 1.57 -5.57 -1.66
CA GLU A 99 1.89 -6.68 -2.55
C GLU A 99 2.25 -6.27 -3.98
N PRO A 100 3.15 -5.30 -4.20
CA PRO A 100 3.51 -4.89 -5.55
C PRO A 100 4.09 -6.07 -6.33
N GLY A 101 3.66 -6.24 -7.56
CA GLY A 101 4.01 -7.37 -8.42
C GLY A 101 3.05 -8.56 -8.36
N ASN A 102 2.08 -8.57 -7.42
CA ASN A 102 1.05 -9.61 -7.35
C ASN A 102 0.15 -9.59 -8.60
N SER A 103 -0.69 -10.63 -8.75
CA SER A 103 -1.71 -10.75 -9.81
C SER A 103 -1.16 -10.56 -11.23
N ASP A 104 0.02 -11.14 -11.51
CA ASP A 104 0.73 -11.08 -12.79
C ASP A 104 1.20 -9.66 -13.19
N HIS A 105 1.26 -8.73 -12.25
CA HIS A 105 1.88 -7.42 -12.47
C HIS A 105 3.40 -7.55 -12.62
N ASN A 106 4.03 -8.43 -11.81
CA ASN A 106 5.47 -8.69 -11.83
C ASN A 106 6.28 -7.37 -11.81
N GLU A 107 7.35 -7.28 -12.57
CA GLU A 107 8.24 -6.12 -12.61
C GLU A 107 7.59 -4.83 -13.13
N LYS A 108 6.38 -4.91 -13.71
CA LYS A 108 5.66 -3.71 -14.21
C LYS A 108 5.25 -2.74 -13.10
N SER A 109 5.08 -3.23 -11.87
CA SER A 109 4.75 -2.38 -10.72
C SER A 109 5.96 -1.65 -10.13
N LEU A 110 7.19 -2.05 -10.46
CA LEU A 110 8.40 -1.47 -9.89
C LEU A 110 8.55 0.04 -10.13
N PRO A 111 8.22 0.59 -11.33
CA PRO A 111 8.26 2.03 -11.53
C PRO A 111 7.34 2.81 -10.59
N LEU A 112 6.11 2.36 -10.40
CA LEU A 112 5.17 3.01 -9.48
C LEU A 112 5.61 2.88 -8.03
N LEU A 113 6.12 1.72 -7.62
CA LEU A 113 6.68 1.50 -6.29
C LEU A 113 7.79 2.52 -5.99
N LYS A 114 8.75 2.67 -6.90
CA LYS A 114 9.85 3.66 -6.77
C LYS A 114 9.34 5.08 -6.66
N GLN A 115 8.34 5.43 -7.46
CA GLN A 115 7.73 6.76 -7.41
C GLN A 115 6.96 7.00 -6.11
N ALA A 116 6.22 6.01 -5.60
CA ALA A 116 5.50 6.12 -4.33
C ALA A 116 6.45 6.44 -3.17
N PHE A 117 7.58 5.76 -3.07
CA PHE A 117 8.63 6.08 -2.08
C PHE A 117 9.20 7.48 -2.29
N HIS A 118 9.50 7.87 -3.52
CA HIS A 118 9.99 9.22 -3.82
C HIS A 118 9.00 10.30 -3.37
N TRP A 119 7.71 10.16 -3.67
CA TRP A 119 6.66 11.09 -3.26
C TRP A 119 6.48 11.14 -1.74
N ALA A 120 6.59 9.98 -1.07
CA ALA A 120 6.51 9.91 0.38
C ALA A 120 7.70 10.64 1.03
N HIS A 121 8.92 10.41 0.58
CA HIS A 121 10.11 11.12 1.08
C HIS A 121 10.01 12.63 0.86
N GLN A 122 9.51 13.09 -0.30
CA GLN A 122 9.28 14.52 -0.54
C GLN A 122 8.20 15.12 0.38
N SER A 123 7.24 14.31 0.81
CA SER A 123 6.17 14.74 1.72
C SER A 123 6.60 14.75 3.19
N ASN A 124 7.65 13.99 3.52
CA ASN A 124 8.28 13.88 4.83
C ASN A 124 7.26 13.64 5.97
N PRO A 125 6.53 12.50 5.97
CA PRO A 125 5.65 12.16 7.08
C PRO A 125 6.46 11.85 8.34
N SER A 126 5.86 12.04 9.52
CA SER A 126 6.48 11.66 10.79
C SER A 126 6.35 10.16 11.09
N GLN A 127 5.42 9.49 10.43
CA GLN A 127 5.23 8.05 10.52
C GLN A 127 6.17 7.33 9.56
N PRO A 128 6.61 6.11 9.91
CA PRO A 128 7.43 5.30 9.01
C PRO A 128 6.67 4.91 7.74
N VAL A 129 7.43 4.69 6.67
CA VAL A 129 6.92 4.20 5.39
C VAL A 129 7.41 2.77 5.14
N THR A 130 6.58 1.98 4.47
CA THR A 130 6.86 0.59 4.08
C THR A 130 6.18 0.25 2.75
N ALA A 131 6.54 -0.89 2.19
CA ALA A 131 5.78 -1.62 1.18
C ALA A 131 5.99 -3.12 1.41
N GLY A 132 4.92 -3.86 1.69
CA GLY A 132 4.99 -5.26 2.10
C GLY A 132 5.61 -6.17 1.06
N VAL A 133 6.58 -6.99 1.46
CA VAL A 133 7.17 -8.01 0.60
C VAL A 133 6.14 -9.11 0.37
N TYR A 134 5.75 -9.31 -0.88
CA TYR A 134 4.78 -10.33 -1.29
C TYR A 134 5.45 -11.66 -1.63
N ALA A 135 6.48 -11.63 -2.49
CA ALA A 135 7.21 -12.79 -2.93
C ALA A 135 8.71 -12.53 -2.78
N GLU A 136 9.46 -13.51 -2.26
CA GLU A 136 10.88 -13.35 -1.98
C GLU A 136 11.80 -13.66 -3.19
N ASP A 137 11.22 -14.00 -4.33
CA ASP A 137 11.93 -14.33 -5.58
C ASP A 137 11.97 -13.18 -6.60
N LEU A 138 11.31 -12.06 -6.32
CA LEU A 138 11.35 -10.84 -7.11
C LEU A 138 12.55 -9.99 -6.69
N THR A 139 13.75 -10.35 -7.10
CA THR A 139 15.02 -9.81 -6.59
C THR A 139 15.13 -8.29 -6.59
N ASP A 140 14.83 -7.62 -7.70
CA ASP A 140 14.91 -6.16 -7.79
C ASP A 140 13.84 -5.47 -6.93
N PHE A 141 12.64 -6.01 -6.88
CA PHE A 141 11.57 -5.55 -6.00
C PHE A 141 11.95 -5.66 -4.54
N ASN A 142 12.35 -6.86 -4.13
CA ASN A 142 12.66 -7.13 -2.74
C ASN A 142 13.85 -6.30 -2.27
N HIS A 143 14.88 -6.18 -3.10
CA HIS A 143 16.01 -5.30 -2.79
C HIS A 143 15.55 -3.86 -2.59
N PHE A 144 14.70 -3.34 -3.47
CA PHE A 144 14.19 -1.98 -3.36
C PHE A 144 13.31 -1.81 -2.11
N GLN A 145 12.34 -2.69 -1.87
CA GLN A 145 11.46 -2.65 -0.70
C GLN A 145 12.25 -2.66 0.61
N LEU A 146 13.19 -3.62 0.74
CA LEU A 146 13.97 -3.83 1.95
C LEU A 146 14.95 -2.70 2.25
N THR A 147 15.46 -2.02 1.21
CA THR A 147 16.44 -0.93 1.37
C THR A 147 15.81 0.45 1.51
N HIS A 148 14.53 0.62 1.17
CA HIS A 148 13.84 1.91 1.20
C HIS A 148 12.73 1.99 2.26
N SER A 149 12.29 0.86 2.82
CA SER A 149 11.32 0.85 3.91
C SER A 149 11.97 1.22 5.24
N ASP A 150 11.31 2.07 6.03
CA ASP A 150 11.73 2.37 7.41
C ASP A 150 11.45 1.17 8.35
N ILE A 151 10.43 0.39 8.04
CA ILE A 151 10.05 -0.85 8.73
C ILE A 151 9.82 -1.92 7.66
N ILE A 152 10.47 -3.06 7.80
CA ILE A 152 10.25 -4.18 6.91
C ILE A 152 8.92 -4.85 7.27
N THR A 153 8.01 -4.90 6.31
CA THR A 153 6.76 -5.67 6.37
C THR A 153 6.77 -6.74 5.30
N TYR A 154 6.15 -7.88 5.59
CA TYR A 154 6.08 -9.01 4.65
C TYR A 154 4.81 -9.83 4.90
N HIS A 155 4.40 -10.58 3.88
CA HIS A 155 3.25 -11.45 3.94
C HIS A 155 3.71 -12.91 3.89
N ASN A 156 3.26 -13.71 4.84
CA ASN A 156 3.50 -15.13 4.89
C ASN A 156 2.26 -15.84 5.44
N TYR A 157 1.70 -16.75 4.67
CA TYR A 157 0.52 -17.55 5.02
C TYR A 157 0.88 -19.01 5.32
N GLY A 158 2.16 -19.31 5.41
CA GLY A 158 2.71 -20.63 5.68
C GLY A 158 2.64 -21.04 7.15
N ASP A 159 3.20 -22.19 7.44
CA ASP A 159 3.30 -22.71 8.80
C ASP A 159 4.38 -21.96 9.63
N GLU A 160 4.54 -22.35 10.90
CA GLU A 160 5.51 -21.74 11.81
C GLU A 160 6.95 -21.82 11.28
N LYS A 161 7.31 -22.90 10.56
CA LYS A 161 8.66 -23.07 10.02
C LYS A 161 8.92 -22.16 8.85
N GLU A 162 7.92 -21.98 7.98
CA GLU A 162 8.00 -21.06 6.85
C GLU A 162 8.04 -19.61 7.35
N GLN A 163 7.24 -19.28 8.38
CA GLN A 163 7.30 -18.00 9.06
C GLN A 163 8.69 -17.71 9.64
N GLN A 164 9.28 -18.68 10.36
CA GLN A 164 10.61 -18.51 10.93
C GLN A 164 11.68 -18.33 9.85
N LYS A 165 11.58 -19.10 8.76
CA LYS A 165 12.49 -18.97 7.62
C LYS A 165 12.41 -17.57 6.98
N ALA A 166 11.19 -17.04 6.77
CA ALA A 166 10.99 -15.69 6.26
C ALA A 166 11.63 -14.64 7.19
N ILE A 167 11.39 -14.72 8.50
CA ILE A 167 12.02 -13.85 9.48
C ILE A 167 13.55 -13.92 9.40
N ASP A 168 14.12 -15.10 9.35
CA ASP A 168 15.57 -15.27 9.34
C ASP A 168 16.20 -14.77 8.02
N SER A 169 15.48 -14.86 6.90
CA SER A 169 15.92 -14.29 5.62
C SER A 169 15.89 -12.77 5.62
N LEU A 170 14.92 -12.15 6.29
CA LEU A 170 14.71 -10.70 6.31
C LEU A 170 15.56 -9.97 7.36
N LYS A 171 15.92 -10.63 8.47
CA LYS A 171 16.74 -10.02 9.56
C LYS A 171 18.06 -9.41 9.11
N LYS A 172 18.62 -9.83 8.00
CA LYS A 172 19.88 -9.29 7.46
C LYS A 172 19.75 -7.90 6.86
N TYR A 173 18.52 -7.40 6.69
CA TYR A 173 18.23 -6.09 6.10
C TYR A 173 17.75 -5.05 7.14
N GLY A 174 17.45 -5.46 8.38
CA GLY A 174 16.96 -4.58 9.44
C GLY A 174 17.81 -4.55 10.68
#